data_e3643fd9071059076536ea57cc29f89d
#
_entry.id   e3643fd9071059076536ea57cc29f89d
#
_cell.length_a   1.000
_cell.length_b   1.000
_cell.length_c   1.000
_cell.angle_alpha   90.00
_cell.angle_beta   90.00
_cell.angle_gamma   90.00
#
_symmetry.space_group_name_H-M   'P 1'
#
loop_
_entity.id
_entity.type
_entity.pdbx_description
1 polymer ?
#
loop_
_entity_poly.entity_id
_entity_poly.type
_entity_poly.pdbx_seq_one_letter_code
_entity_poly.pdbx_strand_id
1 'polypeptide(L)'
;MTSPIELDDLECEFKEEVLDKVPDALLDRCMTCGTCTGGCPASGLMDMDPRKLLRMVNLGMDEEVKKSKWAWVCTMCARCVNACPMKINIPKLVYNMRGAWPRDKRPKGIRGSCDQHIRAGNAMGVPTDDFIWTVEDVADEIREDQPQFKDMRVTVDRVGAYMAINQNSREPVTEPDEMGPLWKILHLVDADWTYPSVMWAGENYCLFLADEEGWRYIMEEFVDHVDNNLGCKMVVNTEXGHSYFAILEGLRKFNIPHKFEFTSIIQLYAQWIREGKLKVNSDWNRDLKIKFTVQDPCNIVRKTLRGEMADELRFVIKTVVGEENFVDMVPCGVNNYCCGGGGGALQGGFTEERRAYGKVKFDQVMATGAKYVIAPCHNCHAQIEDMGSHYGGRYHVLHLWTIMCLAMGILGENERSYLGPDLASYGL
;
A
#
# COMPACT_ATOMS: atom_id res chain seq x y z
N MET A 1 -30.26 -22.46 16.35
CA MET A 1 -31.00 -21.25 16.73
C MET A 1 -30.13 -20.42 17.64
N THR A 2 -29.98 -19.15 17.35
CA THR A 2 -29.24 -18.22 18.23
C THR A 2 -30.12 -17.92 19.44
N SER A 3 -29.51 -17.80 20.60
CA SER A 3 -30.24 -17.41 21.82
C SER A 3 -30.84 -16.01 21.65
N PRO A 4 -31.99 -15.74 22.26
CA PRO A 4 -32.51 -14.38 22.25
C PRO A 4 -31.53 -13.39 22.89
N ILE A 5 -31.51 -12.18 22.40
CA ILE A 5 -30.74 -11.10 23.02
C ILE A 5 -31.62 -10.45 24.07
N GLU A 6 -31.15 -10.48 25.33
CA GLU A 6 -31.83 -9.79 26.43
C GLU A 6 -31.41 -8.33 26.41
N LEU A 7 -32.39 -7.43 26.50
CA LEU A 7 -32.10 -5.99 26.43
C LEU A 7 -31.24 -5.50 27.59
N ASP A 8 -31.36 -6.15 28.73
CA ASP A 8 -30.58 -5.79 29.92
C ASP A 8 -29.09 -6.16 29.79
N ASP A 9 -28.73 -7.00 28.79
CA ASP A 9 -27.33 -7.36 28.49
C ASP A 9 -26.66 -6.38 27.53
N LEU A 10 -27.40 -5.43 27.02
CA LEU A 10 -26.84 -4.46 26.06
C LEU A 10 -26.13 -3.33 26.82
N GLU A 11 -24.89 -3.05 26.36
CA GLU A 11 -24.07 -2.05 27.05
C GLU A 11 -23.68 -0.91 26.12
N CYS A 12 -23.47 -0.14 25.68
CA CYS A 12 -23.02 0.87 24.73
C CYS A 12 -21.65 1.43 25.12
N GLU A 13 -20.93 0.75 26.01
CA GLU A 13 -19.63 1.23 26.47
C GLU A 13 -18.63 1.31 25.33
N PHE A 14 -18.61 0.29 24.47
CA PHE A 14 -17.64 0.25 23.37
C PHE A 14 -17.85 1.42 22.38
N LYS A 15 -19.11 1.75 22.08
CA LYS A 15 -19.41 2.91 21.22
C LYS A 15 -18.86 4.20 21.84
N GLU A 16 -19.09 4.37 23.13
CA GLU A 16 -18.61 5.58 23.83
C GLU A 16 -17.09 5.63 23.84
N GLU A 17 -16.42 4.51 24.10
CA GLU A 17 -14.95 4.42 24.06
C GLU A 17 -14.41 4.84 22.69
N VAL A 18 -15.03 4.36 21.60
CA VAL A 18 -14.60 4.70 20.23
C VAL A 18 -14.81 6.19 19.98
N LEU A 19 -15.97 6.74 20.34
CA LEU A 19 -16.27 8.15 20.11
C LEU A 19 -15.38 9.08 20.94
N ASP A 20 -14.99 8.67 22.14
CA ASP A 20 -14.04 9.44 22.97
C ASP A 20 -12.66 9.52 22.30
N LYS A 21 -12.20 8.40 21.72
CA LYS A 21 -10.90 8.34 21.04
C LYS A 21 -10.91 8.98 19.66
N VAL A 22 -12.00 8.81 18.92
CA VAL A 22 -12.14 9.28 17.53
C VAL A 22 -13.54 9.86 17.31
N PRO A 23 -13.82 11.04 17.87
CA PRO A 23 -15.17 11.64 17.75
C PRO A 23 -15.58 11.86 16.28
N ASP A 24 -14.63 12.03 15.38
CA ASP A 24 -14.89 12.19 13.96
C ASP A 24 -15.21 10.87 13.25
N ALA A 25 -15.32 9.74 13.97
CA ALA A 25 -15.84 8.50 13.41
C ALA A 25 -17.34 8.61 13.10
N LEU A 26 -18.06 9.50 13.79
CA LEU A 26 -19.45 9.90 13.51
C LEU A 26 -20.43 8.72 13.57
N LEU A 27 -20.21 7.77 14.47
CA LEU A 27 -20.98 6.50 14.52
C LEU A 27 -22.48 6.71 14.73
N ASP A 28 -22.85 7.79 15.45
CA ASP A 28 -24.25 8.10 15.77
C ASP A 28 -25.05 8.61 14.56
N ARG A 29 -24.38 8.98 13.47
CA ARG A 29 -25.06 9.58 12.33
C ARG A 29 -25.62 8.55 11.34
N CYS A 30 -25.55 7.27 11.67
CA CYS A 30 -25.97 6.21 10.75
C CYS A 30 -27.48 6.19 10.51
N MET A 31 -27.89 6.38 9.28
CA MET A 31 -29.30 6.30 8.86
C MET A 31 -29.67 4.93 8.26
N THR A 32 -28.79 3.92 8.44
CA THR A 32 -28.99 2.52 8.03
C THR A 32 -29.34 2.32 6.55
N CYS A 33 -28.92 3.23 5.67
CA CYS A 33 -29.25 3.16 4.24
C CYS A 33 -28.59 1.99 3.47
N GLY A 34 -27.48 1.40 4.02
CA GLY A 34 -26.85 0.22 3.41
C GLY A 34 -25.85 0.48 2.31
N THR A 35 -25.59 1.74 1.92
CA THR A 35 -24.64 2.06 0.84
C THR A 35 -23.26 1.50 1.11
N CYS A 36 -22.82 1.54 2.37
CA CYS A 36 -21.53 0.99 2.78
C CYS A 36 -21.43 -0.52 2.54
N THR A 37 -22.52 -1.24 2.80
CA THR A 37 -22.59 -2.70 2.62
C THR A 37 -22.61 -3.09 1.15
N GLY A 38 -23.40 -2.37 0.34
CA GLY A 38 -23.55 -2.67 -1.09
C GLY A 38 -22.23 -2.54 -1.86
N GLY A 39 -21.33 -1.69 -1.38
CA GLY A 39 -20.04 -1.49 -2.05
C GLY A 39 -18.84 -2.16 -1.38
N CYS A 40 -19.04 -2.93 -0.32
CA CYS A 40 -17.93 -3.51 0.43
C CYS A 40 -17.68 -4.96 0.03
N PRO A 41 -16.48 -5.31 -0.51
CA PRO A 41 -16.20 -6.71 -0.85
C PRO A 41 -16.18 -7.67 0.35
N ALA A 42 -16.06 -7.13 1.57
CA ALA A 42 -16.12 -7.96 2.80
C ALA A 42 -17.55 -8.24 3.25
N SER A 43 -18.57 -7.68 2.57
CA SER A 43 -19.97 -7.91 2.97
C SER A 43 -20.33 -9.37 2.80
N GLY A 44 -20.88 -9.94 3.86
CA GLY A 44 -21.28 -11.35 3.90
C GLY A 44 -20.21 -12.30 4.39
N LEU A 45 -18.95 -11.89 4.39
CA LEU A 45 -17.89 -12.73 4.94
C LEU A 45 -18.07 -12.83 6.45
N MET A 46 -17.97 -14.05 6.98
CA MET A 46 -18.14 -14.32 8.43
C MET A 46 -19.49 -13.78 8.96
N ASP A 47 -20.52 -13.83 8.12
CA ASP A 47 -21.88 -13.38 8.45
C ASP A 47 -21.95 -11.93 8.94
N MET A 48 -21.06 -11.06 8.45
CA MET A 48 -20.99 -9.65 8.85
C MET A 48 -20.91 -8.73 7.63
N ASP A 49 -21.33 -7.48 7.81
CA ASP A 49 -21.19 -6.44 6.82
C ASP A 49 -21.10 -5.07 7.54
N PRO A 50 -20.67 -4.01 6.84
CA PRO A 50 -20.49 -2.72 7.50
C PRO A 50 -21.75 -2.13 8.16
N ARG A 51 -22.94 -2.29 7.52
CA ARG A 51 -24.18 -1.75 8.09
C ARG A 51 -24.59 -2.55 9.33
N LYS A 52 -24.51 -3.89 9.24
CA LYS A 52 -24.82 -4.79 10.37
C LYS A 52 -23.90 -4.47 11.56
N LEU A 53 -22.61 -4.37 11.29
CA LEU A 53 -21.62 -4.03 12.33
C LEU A 53 -21.98 -2.71 13.00
N LEU A 54 -22.21 -1.68 12.22
CA LEU A 54 -22.52 -0.35 12.77
C LEU A 54 -23.83 -0.36 13.57
N ARG A 55 -24.82 -1.11 13.10
CA ARG A 55 -26.07 -1.27 13.82
C ARG A 55 -25.86 -1.95 15.17
N MET A 56 -25.05 -3.01 15.19
CA MET A 56 -24.72 -3.73 16.44
C MET A 56 -24.02 -2.80 17.43
N VAL A 57 -23.08 -1.99 16.96
CA VAL A 57 -22.38 -1.01 17.81
C VAL A 57 -23.37 -0.01 18.41
N ASN A 58 -24.27 0.51 17.57
CA ASN A 58 -25.25 1.50 18.03
C ASN A 58 -26.32 0.91 18.96
N LEU A 59 -26.53 -0.38 18.91
CA LEU A 59 -27.45 -1.09 19.81
C LEU A 59 -26.77 -1.58 21.09
N GLY A 60 -25.44 -1.41 21.24
CA GLY A 60 -24.73 -1.82 22.45
C GLY A 60 -24.41 -3.30 22.51
N MET A 61 -24.34 -4.00 21.37
CA MET A 61 -23.98 -5.43 21.31
C MET A 61 -22.46 -5.58 21.42
N ASP A 62 -21.90 -5.08 22.52
CA ASP A 62 -20.46 -4.90 22.69
C ASP A 62 -19.67 -6.22 22.61
N GLU A 63 -20.20 -7.27 23.26
CA GLU A 63 -19.53 -8.57 23.29
C GLU A 63 -19.39 -9.17 21.88
N GLU A 64 -20.46 -9.14 21.11
CA GLU A 64 -20.46 -9.67 19.75
C GLU A 64 -19.53 -8.86 18.83
N VAL A 65 -19.57 -7.55 18.98
CA VAL A 65 -18.74 -6.64 18.19
C VAL A 65 -17.24 -6.88 18.49
N LYS A 66 -16.88 -6.89 19.78
CA LYS A 66 -15.48 -7.05 20.22
C LYS A 66 -14.89 -8.40 19.81
N LYS A 67 -15.72 -9.46 19.73
CA LYS A 67 -15.28 -10.82 19.38
C LYS A 67 -15.30 -11.09 17.87
N SER A 68 -15.83 -10.17 17.08
CA SER A 68 -16.01 -10.41 15.63
C SER A 68 -14.68 -10.49 14.89
N LYS A 69 -14.42 -11.65 14.28
CA LYS A 69 -13.23 -11.86 13.44
C LYS A 69 -13.29 -11.07 12.15
N TRP A 70 -14.47 -10.56 11.79
CA TRP A 70 -14.62 -9.72 10.61
C TRP A 70 -13.70 -8.50 10.63
N ALA A 71 -13.37 -8.01 11.83
CA ALA A 71 -12.42 -6.92 12.00
C ALA A 71 -11.08 -7.23 11.31
N TRP A 72 -10.69 -8.49 11.24
CA TRP A 72 -9.40 -8.91 10.65
C TRP A 72 -9.50 -9.20 9.14
N VAL A 73 -10.71 -9.29 8.61
CA VAL A 73 -10.96 -9.46 7.17
C VAL A 73 -11.16 -8.09 6.50
N CYS A 74 -11.66 -7.11 7.23
CA CYS A 74 -11.79 -5.74 6.74
C CYS A 74 -10.41 -5.15 6.45
N THR A 75 -10.17 -4.73 5.22
CA THR A 75 -8.88 -4.15 4.80
C THR A 75 -8.72 -2.68 5.20
N MET A 76 -9.71 -2.10 5.84
CA MET A 76 -9.73 -0.68 6.23
C MET A 76 -9.50 0.27 5.04
N CYS A 77 -10.00 -0.11 3.87
CA CYS A 77 -9.77 0.62 2.62
C CYS A 77 -10.56 1.93 2.49
N ALA A 78 -11.50 2.18 3.39
CA ALA A 78 -12.34 3.40 3.44
C ALA A 78 -13.30 3.58 2.25
N ARG A 79 -13.59 2.52 1.47
CA ARG A 79 -14.60 2.63 0.42
C ARG A 79 -15.97 2.93 1.03
N CYS A 80 -16.28 2.33 2.16
CA CYS A 80 -17.51 2.58 2.92
C CYS A 80 -17.63 4.04 3.35
N VAL A 81 -16.51 4.68 3.74
CA VAL A 81 -16.50 6.12 4.10
C VAL A 81 -16.79 6.97 2.86
N ASN A 82 -16.14 6.65 1.75
CA ASN A 82 -16.30 7.40 0.51
C ASN A 82 -17.75 7.35 0.02
N ALA A 83 -18.37 6.17 0.12
CA ALA A 83 -19.75 5.94 -0.33
C ALA A 83 -20.81 6.49 0.65
N CYS A 84 -20.46 6.63 1.93
CA CYS A 84 -21.42 6.99 2.97
C CYS A 84 -21.86 8.47 2.85
N PRO A 85 -23.17 8.76 2.73
CA PRO A 85 -23.63 10.16 2.70
C PRO A 85 -23.32 10.89 3.99
N MET A 86 -23.26 10.18 5.12
CA MET A 86 -22.97 10.77 6.44
C MET A 86 -21.48 10.74 6.80
N LYS A 87 -20.63 10.16 5.92
CA LYS A 87 -19.17 10.08 6.10
C LYS A 87 -18.72 9.36 7.37
N ILE A 88 -19.48 8.36 7.79
CA ILE A 88 -19.16 7.54 8.97
C ILE A 88 -17.86 6.77 8.71
N ASN A 89 -16.93 6.81 9.67
CA ASN A 89 -15.60 6.22 9.49
C ASN A 89 -15.50 4.82 10.11
N ILE A 90 -16.00 3.84 9.35
CA ILE A 90 -15.95 2.43 9.76
C ILE A 90 -14.51 1.92 9.94
N PRO A 91 -13.51 2.30 9.09
CA PRO A 91 -12.11 1.91 9.39
C PRO A 91 -11.62 2.28 10.79
N LYS A 92 -12.01 3.45 11.31
CA LYS A 92 -11.63 3.83 12.68
C LYS A 92 -12.32 2.94 13.72
N LEU A 93 -13.58 2.59 13.49
CA LEU A 93 -14.29 1.62 14.34
C LEU A 93 -13.55 0.27 14.32
N VAL A 94 -13.21 -0.25 13.12
CA VAL A 94 -12.51 -1.54 12.97
C VAL A 94 -11.15 -1.50 13.67
N TYR A 95 -10.42 -0.39 13.57
CA TYR A 95 -9.14 -0.22 14.25
C TYR A 95 -9.33 -0.39 15.77
N ASN A 96 -10.37 0.24 16.34
CA ASN A 96 -10.66 0.13 17.76
C ASN A 96 -11.13 -1.28 18.16
N MET A 97 -11.89 -1.96 17.27
CA MET A 97 -12.25 -3.36 17.48
C MET A 97 -11.00 -4.24 17.59
N ARG A 98 -10.02 -4.03 16.69
CA ARG A 98 -8.74 -4.76 16.72
C ARG A 98 -8.00 -4.49 18.04
N GLY A 99 -7.99 -3.24 18.47
CA GLY A 99 -7.34 -2.83 19.71
C GLY A 99 -7.99 -3.43 20.97
N ALA A 100 -9.29 -3.74 20.91
CA ALA A 100 -10.02 -4.36 22.03
C ALA A 100 -9.64 -5.82 22.24
N TRP A 101 -9.04 -6.49 21.24
CA TRP A 101 -8.59 -7.87 21.41
C TRP A 101 -7.31 -7.89 22.25
N PRO A 102 -7.17 -8.83 23.21
CA PRO A 102 -5.88 -9.02 23.89
C PRO A 102 -4.78 -9.23 22.85
N ARG A 103 -3.63 -8.60 23.04
CA ARG A 103 -2.56 -8.59 22.02
C ARG A 103 -2.16 -10.01 21.60
N ASP A 104 -2.08 -10.95 22.56
CA ASP A 104 -1.70 -12.35 22.30
C ASP A 104 -2.74 -13.11 21.47
N LYS A 105 -3.97 -12.60 21.39
CA LYS A 105 -5.07 -13.22 20.62
C LYS A 105 -5.22 -12.61 19.21
N ARG A 106 -4.53 -11.52 18.94
CA ARG A 106 -4.57 -10.91 17.58
C ARG A 106 -3.85 -11.82 16.60
N PRO A 107 -4.14 -11.75 15.27
CA PRO A 107 -3.57 -12.69 14.29
C PRO A 107 -2.05 -12.76 14.36
N LYS A 108 -1.52 -13.99 14.46
CA LYS A 108 -0.10 -14.26 14.68
C LYS A 108 0.80 -13.61 13.63
N GLY A 109 0.41 -13.69 12.35
CA GLY A 109 1.23 -13.14 11.27
C GLY A 109 1.35 -11.61 11.33
N ILE A 110 0.23 -10.91 11.60
CA ILE A 110 0.25 -9.44 11.72
C ILE A 110 1.08 -9.04 12.94
N ARG A 111 0.90 -9.78 14.07
CA ARG A 111 1.65 -9.53 15.30
C ARG A 111 3.15 -9.75 15.06
N GLY A 112 3.50 -10.87 14.38
CA GLY A 112 4.88 -11.15 14.04
C GLY A 112 5.55 -10.04 13.22
N SER A 113 4.83 -9.54 12.21
CA SER A 113 5.35 -8.44 11.38
C SER A 113 5.52 -7.14 12.19
N CYS A 114 4.59 -6.85 13.12
CA CYS A 114 4.73 -5.69 14.02
C CYS A 114 5.96 -5.86 14.93
N ASP A 115 6.11 -7.02 15.56
CA ASP A 115 7.25 -7.31 16.46
C ASP A 115 8.58 -7.24 15.71
N GLN A 116 8.62 -7.77 14.48
CA GLN A 116 9.81 -7.70 13.63
C GLN A 116 10.17 -6.27 13.30
N HIS A 117 9.16 -5.44 12.98
CA HIS A 117 9.41 -4.04 12.65
C HIS A 117 10.00 -3.28 13.86
N ILE A 118 9.45 -3.50 15.05
CA ILE A 118 9.98 -2.87 16.27
C ILE A 118 11.44 -3.28 16.49
N ARG A 119 11.75 -4.56 16.28
CA ARG A 119 13.08 -5.11 16.56
C ARG A 119 14.11 -4.78 15.49
N ALA A 120 13.75 -4.89 14.20
CA ALA A 120 14.68 -4.84 13.08
C ALA A 120 14.49 -3.68 12.11
N GLY A 121 13.51 -2.82 12.37
CA GLY A 121 13.25 -1.66 11.51
C GLY A 121 12.49 -1.98 10.23
N ASN A 122 11.98 -3.20 10.09
CA ASN A 122 11.20 -3.62 8.92
C ASN A 122 10.32 -4.82 9.27
N ALA A 123 9.21 -4.97 8.55
CA ALA A 123 8.18 -5.96 8.86
C ALA A 123 8.59 -7.40 8.56
N MET A 124 9.68 -7.62 7.83
CA MET A 124 10.18 -8.96 7.51
C MET A 124 11.32 -9.41 8.43
N GLY A 125 11.78 -8.52 9.32
CA GLY A 125 12.76 -8.87 10.35
C GLY A 125 14.20 -9.01 9.84
N VAL A 126 14.49 -8.41 8.70
CA VAL A 126 15.84 -8.48 8.08
C VAL A 126 16.81 -7.60 8.87
N PRO A 127 17.98 -8.13 9.24
CA PRO A 127 18.99 -7.28 9.89
C PRO A 127 19.41 -6.11 9.00
N THR A 128 19.68 -4.98 9.61
CA THR A 128 20.08 -3.77 8.88
C THR A 128 21.36 -4.02 8.04
N ASP A 129 22.33 -4.76 8.57
CA ASP A 129 23.56 -5.05 7.83
C ASP A 129 23.28 -5.86 6.56
N ASP A 130 22.31 -6.78 6.60
CA ASP A 130 21.92 -7.56 5.42
C ASP A 130 21.24 -6.64 4.39
N PHE A 131 20.40 -5.71 4.83
CA PHE A 131 19.79 -4.72 3.95
C PHE A 131 20.87 -3.88 3.25
N ILE A 132 21.85 -3.36 4.02
CA ILE A 132 22.93 -2.55 3.47
C ILE A 132 23.74 -3.37 2.45
N TRP A 133 24.08 -4.61 2.80
CA TRP A 133 24.81 -5.50 1.91
C TRP A 133 24.05 -5.73 0.59
N THR A 134 22.75 -6.01 0.68
CA THR A 134 21.93 -6.24 -0.52
C THR A 134 21.90 -4.99 -1.42
N VAL A 135 21.74 -3.81 -0.81
CA VAL A 135 21.74 -2.55 -1.57
C VAL A 135 23.08 -2.36 -2.30
N GLU A 136 24.20 -2.61 -1.61
CA GLU A 136 25.53 -2.44 -2.21
C GLU A 136 25.76 -3.46 -3.32
N ASP A 137 25.41 -4.73 -3.08
CA ASP A 137 25.63 -5.83 -4.02
C ASP A 137 24.86 -5.60 -5.34
N VAL A 138 23.58 -5.29 -5.25
CA VAL A 138 22.74 -5.02 -6.43
C VAL A 138 23.23 -3.76 -7.18
N ALA A 139 23.61 -2.72 -6.43
CA ALA A 139 24.11 -1.49 -7.06
C ALA A 139 25.41 -1.75 -7.82
N ASP A 140 26.31 -2.56 -7.25
CA ASP A 140 27.57 -2.93 -7.92
C ASP A 140 27.30 -3.75 -9.18
N GLU A 141 26.39 -4.72 -9.12
CA GLU A 141 25.99 -5.50 -10.30
C GLU A 141 25.51 -4.60 -11.43
N ILE A 142 24.63 -3.63 -11.14
CA ILE A 142 24.10 -2.69 -12.14
C ILE A 142 25.26 -1.88 -12.75
N ARG A 143 26.17 -1.37 -11.92
CA ARG A 143 27.31 -0.56 -12.39
C ARG A 143 28.21 -1.37 -13.33
N GLU A 144 28.45 -2.67 -13.01
CA GLU A 144 29.27 -3.55 -13.83
C GLU A 144 28.58 -3.95 -15.14
N ASP A 145 27.30 -4.29 -15.08
CA ASP A 145 26.56 -4.83 -16.22
C ASP A 145 26.09 -3.75 -17.18
N GLN A 146 25.86 -2.52 -16.69
CA GLN A 146 25.30 -1.43 -17.49
C GLN A 146 26.23 -0.20 -17.42
N PRO A 147 27.18 -0.06 -18.37
CA PRO A 147 28.16 1.03 -18.32
C PRO A 147 27.60 2.44 -18.21
N GLN A 148 26.38 2.67 -18.69
CA GLN A 148 25.73 3.98 -18.56
C GLN A 148 25.41 4.31 -17.12
N PHE A 149 25.39 3.34 -16.21
CA PHE A 149 25.11 3.52 -14.78
C PHE A 149 26.37 3.32 -13.91
N LYS A 150 27.58 3.29 -14.49
CA LYS A 150 28.81 3.07 -13.74
C LYS A 150 29.03 4.07 -12.59
N ASP A 151 28.49 5.28 -12.73
CA ASP A 151 28.63 6.35 -11.74
C ASP A 151 27.35 6.52 -10.89
N MET A 152 26.39 5.59 -10.98
CA MET A 152 25.14 5.64 -10.22
C MET A 152 25.44 5.58 -8.73
N ARG A 153 24.93 6.55 -7.99
CA ARG A 153 25.13 6.64 -6.55
C ARG A 153 23.93 6.03 -5.82
N VAL A 154 24.20 5.04 -4.98
CA VAL A 154 23.22 4.42 -4.08
C VAL A 154 23.88 4.43 -2.69
N THR A 155 23.27 5.11 -1.72
CA THR A 155 23.88 5.28 -0.40
C THR A 155 22.88 4.94 0.70
N VAL A 156 23.44 4.53 1.85
CA VAL A 156 22.67 4.36 3.08
C VAL A 156 23.27 5.33 4.12
N ASP A 157 22.41 6.07 4.80
CA ASP A 157 22.77 7.01 5.87
C ASP A 157 23.77 8.11 5.44
N ARG A 158 23.67 8.57 4.21
CA ARG A 158 24.49 9.72 3.80
C ARG A 158 23.91 11.00 4.40
N VAL A 159 24.67 11.60 5.32
CA VAL A 159 24.28 12.82 6.01
C VAL A 159 24.23 13.98 5.02
N GLY A 160 23.18 14.76 5.08
CA GLY A 160 22.99 15.95 4.24
C GLY A 160 22.36 15.66 2.88
N ALA A 161 22.00 14.42 2.59
CA ALA A 161 21.20 14.12 1.39
C ALA A 161 19.88 14.87 1.45
N TYR A 162 19.38 15.33 0.29
CA TYR A 162 18.13 16.07 0.26
C TYR A 162 16.94 15.16 0.55
N MET A 163 16.92 13.95 -0.06
CA MET A 163 15.80 13.00 0.06
C MET A 163 16.20 11.76 0.86
N ALA A 164 15.32 11.33 1.78
CA ALA A 164 15.36 9.99 2.38
C ALA A 164 14.31 9.13 1.67
N ILE A 165 14.74 8.02 1.09
CA ILE A 165 13.81 7.12 0.38
C ILE A 165 13.28 6.07 1.35
N ASN A 166 11.96 6.02 1.50
CA ASN A 166 11.29 5.04 2.34
C ASN A 166 11.00 3.78 1.51
N GLN A 167 11.84 2.75 1.67
CA GLN A 167 11.80 1.51 0.91
C GLN A 167 10.81 0.52 1.53
N ASN A 168 10.15 -0.29 0.73
CA ASN A 168 9.40 -1.45 1.21
C ASN A 168 10.38 -2.58 1.48
N SER A 169 10.12 -3.42 2.48
CA SER A 169 11.02 -4.51 2.84
C SER A 169 10.98 -5.69 1.86
N ARG A 170 9.94 -5.78 1.07
CA ARG A 170 9.79 -6.91 0.13
C ARG A 170 10.91 -6.95 -0.92
N GLU A 171 11.21 -5.79 -1.53
CA GLU A 171 12.24 -5.78 -2.59
C GLU A 171 13.59 -6.30 -2.07
N PRO A 172 14.22 -5.68 -1.07
CA PRO A 172 15.55 -6.17 -0.68
C PRO A 172 15.56 -7.61 -0.17
N VAL A 173 14.41 -8.15 0.23
CA VAL A 173 14.33 -9.50 0.81
C VAL A 173 14.03 -10.56 -0.25
N THR A 174 13.06 -10.31 -1.13
CA THR A 174 12.57 -11.35 -2.05
C THR A 174 12.77 -11.02 -3.52
N GLU A 175 12.98 -9.74 -3.85
CA GLU A 175 13.04 -9.27 -5.24
C GLU A 175 14.08 -8.15 -5.36
N PRO A 176 15.35 -8.42 -4.96
CA PRO A 176 16.33 -7.32 -4.83
C PRO A 176 16.59 -6.56 -6.12
N ASP A 177 16.54 -7.23 -7.28
CA ASP A 177 16.73 -6.54 -8.57
C ASP A 177 15.62 -5.51 -8.87
N GLU A 178 14.44 -5.64 -8.23
CA GLU A 178 13.35 -4.68 -8.40
C GLU A 178 13.66 -3.29 -7.80
N MET A 179 14.73 -3.17 -7.01
CA MET A 179 15.19 -1.84 -6.55
C MET A 179 15.91 -1.08 -7.66
N GLY A 180 16.54 -1.81 -8.60
CA GLY A 180 17.34 -1.20 -9.67
C GLY A 180 16.61 -0.17 -10.51
N PRO A 181 15.40 -0.47 -11.02
CA PRO A 181 14.65 0.52 -11.80
C PRO A 181 14.48 1.88 -11.11
N LEU A 182 14.14 1.89 -9.83
CA LEU A 182 14.01 3.15 -9.08
C LEU A 182 15.34 3.89 -9.02
N TRP A 183 16.44 3.19 -8.72
CA TRP A 183 17.78 3.82 -8.63
C TRP A 183 18.20 4.44 -9.96
N LYS A 184 17.90 3.77 -11.08
CA LYS A 184 18.19 4.28 -12.43
C LYS A 184 17.39 5.56 -12.71
N ILE A 185 16.12 5.56 -12.35
CA ILE A 185 15.27 6.76 -12.48
C ILE A 185 15.87 7.92 -11.67
N LEU A 186 16.21 7.66 -10.39
CA LEU A 186 16.81 8.68 -9.53
C LEU A 186 18.15 9.19 -10.10
N HIS A 187 18.96 8.30 -10.66
CA HIS A 187 20.23 8.68 -11.31
C HIS A 187 19.98 9.57 -12.52
N LEU A 188 19.02 9.22 -13.38
CA LEU A 188 18.72 9.97 -14.61
C LEU A 188 18.26 11.41 -14.32
N VAL A 189 17.60 11.64 -13.20
CA VAL A 189 17.16 12.99 -12.81
C VAL A 189 18.15 13.70 -11.89
N ASP A 190 19.31 13.08 -11.63
CA ASP A 190 20.36 13.60 -10.75
C ASP A 190 19.83 13.89 -9.35
N ALA A 191 19.03 12.97 -8.80
CA ALA A 191 18.42 13.12 -7.47
C ALA A 191 19.48 13.01 -6.37
N ASP A 192 19.39 13.87 -5.37
CA ASP A 192 20.26 13.84 -4.19
C ASP A 192 19.52 13.08 -3.06
N TRP A 193 19.85 11.80 -2.89
CA TRP A 193 19.07 10.93 -2.03
C TRP A 193 19.92 9.91 -1.28
N THR A 194 19.33 9.33 -0.22
CA THR A 194 19.93 8.22 0.53
C THR A 194 18.80 7.33 1.10
N TYR A 195 19.12 6.10 1.44
CA TYR A 195 18.27 5.27 2.29
C TYR A 195 18.57 5.58 3.76
N PRO A 196 17.56 5.69 4.64
CA PRO A 196 17.81 5.64 6.08
C PRO A 196 17.97 4.18 6.51
N SER A 197 18.82 3.91 7.50
CA SER A 197 18.99 2.56 8.03
C SER A 197 18.09 2.27 9.23
N VAL A 198 17.59 3.31 9.92
CA VAL A 198 16.75 3.17 11.11
C VAL A 198 15.28 3.16 10.69
N MET A 199 14.56 2.12 11.05
CA MET A 199 13.16 1.94 10.66
C MET A 199 12.97 2.15 9.16
N TRP A 200 13.86 1.55 8.37
CA TRP A 200 14.05 1.85 6.95
C TRP A 200 12.87 1.46 6.06
N ALA A 201 11.98 0.59 6.55
CA ALA A 201 10.81 0.16 5.78
C ALA A 201 9.53 0.63 6.47
N GLY A 202 8.81 1.53 5.85
CA GLY A 202 7.68 2.23 6.47
C GLY A 202 6.34 1.51 6.43
N GLU A 203 6.29 0.21 6.12
CA GLU A 203 5.00 -0.50 6.00
C GLU A 203 4.22 -0.67 7.30
N ASN A 204 4.80 -0.45 8.42
CA ASN A 204 4.27 -0.38 9.79
C ASN A 204 3.02 -1.23 10.09
N TYR A 205 3.25 -2.54 10.27
CA TYR A 205 2.18 -3.48 10.60
C TYR A 205 1.60 -3.27 12.00
N CYS A 206 2.27 -2.49 12.86
CA CYS A 206 1.70 -2.14 14.17
C CYS A 206 0.40 -1.33 14.01
N LEU A 207 0.31 -0.51 12.96
CA LEU A 207 -0.96 0.13 12.59
C LEU A 207 -2.05 -0.91 12.34
N PHE A 208 -1.75 -1.94 11.54
CA PHE A 208 -2.75 -2.96 11.21
C PHE A 208 -3.08 -3.87 12.39
N LEU A 209 -2.13 -4.03 13.29
CA LEU A 209 -2.34 -4.78 14.54
C LEU A 209 -3.16 -3.99 15.56
N ALA A 210 -3.26 -2.68 15.39
CA ALA A 210 -3.79 -1.72 16.36
C ALA A 210 -2.93 -1.67 17.64
N ASP A 211 -1.61 -1.75 17.46
CA ASP A 211 -0.61 -1.59 18.51
C ASP A 211 -0.08 -0.16 18.43
N GLU A 212 -0.72 0.75 19.17
CA GLU A 212 -0.39 2.18 19.11
C GLU A 212 1.01 2.48 19.64
N GLU A 213 1.44 1.77 20.68
CA GLU A 213 2.78 2.00 21.26
C GLU A 213 3.86 1.62 20.26
N GLY A 214 3.72 0.47 19.63
CA GLY A 214 4.66 0.03 18.59
C GLY A 214 4.66 0.96 17.39
N TRP A 215 3.48 1.36 16.92
CA TRP A 215 3.36 2.28 15.79
C TRP A 215 4.05 3.61 16.10
N ARG A 216 3.77 4.20 17.27
CA ARG A 216 4.38 5.46 17.72
C ARG A 216 5.90 5.32 17.82
N TYR A 217 6.39 4.25 18.45
CA TYR A 217 7.84 4.01 18.60
C TYR A 217 8.55 4.02 17.25
N ILE A 218 8.00 3.24 16.28
CA ILE A 218 8.58 3.17 14.94
C ILE A 218 8.62 4.56 14.30
N MET A 219 7.53 5.33 14.43
CA MET A 219 7.46 6.66 13.84
C MET A 219 8.46 7.63 14.46
N GLU A 220 8.59 7.61 15.79
CA GLU A 220 9.52 8.51 16.50
C GLU A 220 10.96 8.20 16.14
N GLU A 221 11.34 6.91 16.08
CA GLU A 221 12.70 6.50 15.71
C GLU A 221 13.01 6.90 14.26
N PHE A 222 12.07 6.67 13.34
CA PHE A 222 12.24 7.05 11.93
C PHE A 222 12.44 8.57 11.79
N VAL A 223 11.56 9.34 12.40
CA VAL A 223 11.60 10.81 12.29
C VAL A 223 12.89 11.36 12.90
N ASP A 224 13.28 10.86 14.08
CA ASP A 224 14.51 11.31 14.74
C ASP A 224 15.73 11.05 13.85
N HIS A 225 15.79 9.87 13.24
CA HIS A 225 16.92 9.52 12.38
C HIS A 225 16.98 10.42 11.13
N VAL A 226 15.84 10.59 10.45
CA VAL A 226 15.77 11.39 9.21
C VAL A 226 16.08 12.87 9.50
N ASP A 227 15.48 13.43 10.54
CA ASP A 227 15.60 14.87 10.86
C ASP A 227 16.95 15.21 11.50
N ASN A 228 17.35 14.43 12.51
CA ASN A 228 18.46 14.82 13.39
C ASN A 228 19.78 14.15 13.01
N ASN A 229 19.75 12.90 12.55
CA ASN A 229 20.98 12.22 12.18
C ASN A 229 21.34 12.48 10.71
N LEU A 230 20.36 12.40 9.79
CA LEU A 230 20.62 12.58 8.36
C LEU A 230 20.44 14.02 7.89
N GLY A 231 19.48 14.74 8.45
CA GLY A 231 19.20 16.13 8.05
C GLY A 231 18.51 16.24 6.70
N CYS A 232 17.79 15.20 6.26
CA CYS A 232 17.08 15.21 4.98
C CYS A 232 15.92 16.21 5.01
N LYS A 233 15.63 16.80 3.86
CA LYS A 233 14.55 17.81 3.73
C LYS A 233 13.26 17.20 3.19
N MET A 234 13.32 15.99 2.65
CA MET A 234 12.16 15.35 2.05
C MET A 234 12.22 13.83 2.32
N VAL A 235 11.09 13.26 2.69
CA VAL A 235 10.93 11.79 2.72
C VAL A 235 10.09 11.40 1.51
N VAL A 236 10.62 10.51 0.68
CA VAL A 236 9.95 10.03 -0.52
C VAL A 236 9.50 8.60 -0.28
N ASN A 237 8.19 8.38 -0.33
CA ASN A 237 7.65 7.03 -0.22
C ASN A 237 7.65 6.38 -1.60
N THR A 238 8.20 5.18 -1.69
CA THR A 238 8.22 4.41 -2.94
C THR A 238 6.81 3.91 -3.29
N GLU A 239 6.70 2.98 -4.19
CA GLU A 239 5.40 2.46 -4.61
C GLU A 239 4.72 1.63 -3.52
N UNK A 240 4.49 2.10 -2.40
CA UNK A 240 4.03 1.46 -1.46
C UNK A 240 2.96 2.10 -0.89
N GLY A 241 1.95 1.96 -1.28
CA GLY A 241 0.72 2.66 -0.91
C GLY A 241 0.38 2.66 0.55
N HIS A 242 0.49 1.53 1.23
CA HIS A 242 0.07 1.47 2.63
C HIS A 242 1.07 2.19 3.57
N SER A 243 2.35 2.19 3.24
CA SER A 243 3.33 2.91 4.06
C SER A 243 3.13 4.43 3.95
N TYR A 244 2.70 4.93 2.79
CA TYR A 244 2.36 6.36 2.65
C TYR A 244 1.32 6.75 3.71
N PHE A 245 0.25 5.96 3.80
CA PHE A 245 -0.81 6.22 4.79
C PHE A 245 -0.30 6.04 6.22
N ALA A 246 0.49 5.00 6.49
CA ALA A 246 0.97 4.70 7.84
C ALA A 246 1.85 5.82 8.40
N ILE A 247 2.74 6.37 7.55
CA ILE A 247 3.62 7.46 7.96
C ILE A 247 2.81 8.75 8.17
N LEU A 248 2.02 9.13 7.17
CA LEU A 248 1.25 10.38 7.24
C LEU A 248 0.28 10.38 8.42
N GLU A 249 -0.45 9.29 8.60
CA GLU A 249 -1.41 9.17 9.70
C GLU A 249 -0.69 9.09 11.07
N GLY A 250 0.47 8.43 11.11
CA GLY A 250 1.27 8.35 12.34
C GLY A 250 1.78 9.72 12.77
N LEU A 251 2.33 10.50 11.83
CA LEU A 251 2.78 11.87 12.12
C LEU A 251 1.64 12.71 12.71
N ARG A 252 0.45 12.60 12.09
CA ARG A 252 -0.73 13.35 12.52
C ARG A 252 -1.28 12.85 13.86
N LYS A 253 -1.48 11.54 13.99
CA LYS A 253 -2.11 10.94 15.17
C LYS A 253 -1.29 11.17 16.45
N PHE A 254 0.02 11.04 16.33
CA PHE A 254 0.90 11.15 17.50
C PHE A 254 1.50 12.54 17.66
N ASN A 255 1.09 13.50 16.82
CA ASN A 255 1.60 14.88 16.84
C ASN A 255 3.13 14.92 16.84
N ILE A 256 3.76 14.14 15.95
CA ILE A 256 5.23 14.06 15.89
C ILE A 256 5.77 15.26 15.10
N PRO A 257 6.52 16.16 15.75
CA PRO A 257 7.14 17.26 15.00
C PRO A 257 8.21 16.72 14.06
N HIS A 258 8.25 17.27 12.86
CA HIS A 258 9.23 16.86 11.84
C HIS A 258 9.56 18.04 10.94
N LYS A 259 10.75 18.00 10.33
CA LYS A 259 11.26 19.08 9.49
C LYS A 259 11.17 18.79 8.00
N PHE A 260 11.00 17.50 7.63
CA PHE A 260 10.97 17.09 6.23
C PHE A 260 9.58 17.28 5.62
N GLU A 261 9.57 17.47 4.31
CA GLU A 261 8.35 17.33 3.50
C GLU A 261 8.16 15.84 3.15
N PHE A 262 6.90 15.40 2.98
CA PHE A 262 6.60 13.99 2.69
C PHE A 262 5.87 13.91 1.36
N THR A 263 6.37 13.08 0.44
CA THR A 263 5.80 12.94 -0.90
C THR A 263 5.82 11.48 -1.38
N SER A 264 5.08 11.22 -2.45
CA SER A 264 5.09 9.93 -3.14
C SER A 264 6.01 10.00 -4.35
N ILE A 265 6.74 8.93 -4.60
CA ILE A 265 7.59 8.82 -5.80
C ILE A 265 6.75 9.02 -7.08
N ILE A 266 5.46 8.65 -7.06
CA ILE A 266 4.58 8.80 -8.23
C ILE A 266 4.38 10.28 -8.57
N GLN A 267 4.26 11.15 -7.56
CA GLN A 267 4.17 12.59 -7.78
C GLN A 267 5.47 13.11 -8.42
N LEU A 268 6.61 12.59 -7.97
CA LEU A 268 7.91 12.97 -8.54
C LEU A 268 8.06 12.47 -9.97
N TYR A 269 7.65 11.24 -10.27
CA TYR A 269 7.65 10.75 -11.67
C TYR A 269 6.89 11.71 -12.57
N ALA A 270 5.66 12.06 -12.19
CA ALA A 270 4.83 12.97 -13.00
C ALA A 270 5.50 14.34 -13.18
N GLN A 271 6.05 14.87 -12.08
CA GLN A 271 6.75 16.16 -12.12
C GLN A 271 7.97 16.10 -13.05
N TRP A 272 8.83 15.08 -12.90
CA TRP A 272 10.05 14.94 -13.70
C TRP A 272 9.75 14.78 -15.19
N ILE A 273 8.66 14.07 -15.53
CA ILE A 273 8.22 13.92 -16.92
C ILE A 273 7.78 15.29 -17.46
N ARG A 274 6.95 16.04 -16.71
CA ARG A 274 6.49 17.38 -17.13
C ARG A 274 7.63 18.37 -17.29
N GLU A 275 8.64 18.27 -16.43
CA GLU A 275 9.82 19.14 -16.47
C GLU A 275 10.82 18.73 -17.57
N GLY A 276 10.60 17.59 -18.23
CA GLY A 276 11.52 17.06 -19.24
C GLY A 276 12.81 16.47 -18.68
N LYS A 277 12.88 16.29 -17.34
CA LYS A 277 14.02 15.65 -16.69
C LYS A 277 14.04 14.15 -16.93
N LEU A 278 12.85 13.55 -17.06
CA LEU A 278 12.70 12.13 -17.32
C LEU A 278 12.06 11.99 -18.70
N LYS A 279 12.84 11.50 -19.66
CA LYS A 279 12.41 11.41 -21.06
C LYS A 279 11.88 10.00 -21.34
N VAL A 280 10.59 9.85 -21.17
CA VAL A 280 9.89 8.59 -21.40
C VAL A 280 8.74 8.81 -22.39
N ASN A 281 8.49 7.80 -23.22
CA ASN A 281 7.40 7.85 -24.20
C ASN A 281 6.90 6.43 -24.47
N SER A 282 5.86 6.33 -25.30
CA SER A 282 5.19 5.05 -25.57
C SER A 282 5.55 4.43 -26.93
N ASP A 283 6.60 4.92 -27.59
CA ASP A 283 6.97 4.44 -28.93
C ASP A 283 7.20 2.92 -28.96
N TRP A 284 7.75 2.36 -27.88
CA TRP A 284 8.01 0.92 -27.77
C TRP A 284 6.73 0.08 -27.93
N ASN A 285 5.57 0.62 -27.54
CA ASN A 285 4.29 -0.11 -27.56
C ASN A 285 3.38 0.27 -28.72
N ARG A 286 3.82 1.18 -29.60
CA ARG A 286 2.99 1.70 -30.71
C ARG A 286 2.49 0.56 -31.60
N ASP A 287 3.39 -0.35 -31.98
CA ASP A 287 3.06 -1.44 -32.90
C ASP A 287 2.63 -2.71 -32.17
N LEU A 288 3.11 -2.91 -30.93
CA LEU A 288 2.75 -4.09 -30.12
C LEU A 288 1.33 -4.02 -29.60
N LYS A 289 0.85 -2.83 -29.26
CA LYS A 289 -0.53 -2.55 -28.81
C LYS A 289 -0.90 -3.38 -27.58
N ILE A 290 0.07 -3.61 -26.71
CA ILE A 290 -0.16 -4.37 -25.46
C ILE A 290 -0.99 -3.50 -24.51
N LYS A 291 -2.08 -4.07 -23.99
CA LYS A 291 -3.04 -3.34 -23.14
C LYS A 291 -2.65 -3.42 -21.67
N PHE A 292 -2.74 -2.28 -21.01
CA PHE A 292 -2.43 -2.11 -19.58
C PHE A 292 -3.61 -1.53 -18.83
N THR A 293 -3.74 -1.92 -17.55
CA THR A 293 -4.68 -1.28 -16.62
C THR A 293 -3.92 -0.93 -15.34
N VAL A 294 -4.59 -0.24 -14.40
CA VAL A 294 -3.95 0.16 -13.15
C VAL A 294 -4.82 -0.19 -11.95
N GLN A 295 -4.19 -0.66 -10.89
CA GLN A 295 -4.81 -0.75 -9.58
C GLN A 295 -4.56 0.57 -8.84
N ASP A 296 -5.61 1.30 -8.56
CA ASP A 296 -5.54 2.50 -7.72
C ASP A 296 -5.31 2.08 -6.25
N PRO A 297 -4.13 2.30 -5.65
CA PRO A 297 -3.91 1.89 -4.27
C PRO A 297 -4.79 2.71 -3.32
N CYS A 298 -5.66 2.02 -2.56
CA CYS A 298 -6.67 2.70 -1.74
C CYS A 298 -6.05 3.67 -0.72
N ASN A 299 -4.88 3.37 -0.21
CA ASN A 299 -4.24 4.21 0.80
C ASN A 299 -3.76 5.55 0.24
N ILE A 300 -3.29 5.59 -1.02
CA ILE A 300 -2.89 6.87 -1.64
C ILE A 300 -4.03 7.51 -2.42
N VAL A 301 -4.79 6.72 -3.19
CA VAL A 301 -5.81 7.29 -4.08
C VAL A 301 -7.11 7.63 -3.35
N ARG A 302 -7.50 6.88 -2.31
CA ARG A 302 -8.77 7.19 -1.62
C ARG A 302 -8.58 7.88 -0.27
N LYS A 303 -7.57 7.44 0.50
CA LYS A 303 -7.43 7.87 1.90
C LYS A 303 -6.59 9.13 2.08
N THR A 304 -5.66 9.41 1.15
CA THR A 304 -4.74 10.55 1.30
C THR A 304 -4.82 11.53 0.13
N LEU A 305 -4.18 11.25 -0.99
CA LEU A 305 -4.03 12.20 -2.11
C LEU A 305 -5.23 12.27 -3.06
N ARG A 306 -6.12 11.30 -2.98
CA ARG A 306 -7.43 11.28 -3.65
C ARG A 306 -7.33 11.36 -5.18
N GLY A 307 -8.22 12.13 -5.81
CA GLY A 307 -8.32 12.24 -7.27
C GLY A 307 -7.04 12.73 -7.92
N GLU A 308 -6.33 13.64 -7.27
CA GLU A 308 -5.05 14.15 -7.77
C GLU A 308 -4.08 12.99 -8.03
N MET A 309 -3.96 12.06 -7.09
CA MET A 309 -3.08 10.90 -7.28
C MET A 309 -3.59 9.98 -8.41
N ALA A 310 -4.90 9.80 -8.51
CA ALA A 310 -5.47 9.00 -9.61
C ALA A 310 -5.11 9.60 -10.97
N ASP A 311 -5.15 10.92 -11.08
CA ASP A 311 -4.79 11.65 -12.30
C ASP A 311 -3.30 11.54 -12.60
N GLU A 312 -2.44 11.69 -11.56
CA GLU A 312 -0.98 11.55 -11.73
C GLU A 312 -0.60 10.14 -12.22
N LEU A 313 -1.20 9.12 -11.62
CA LEU A 313 -0.98 7.73 -12.05
C LEU A 313 -1.32 7.56 -13.53
N ARG A 314 -2.48 8.05 -13.93
CA ARG A 314 -2.92 7.92 -15.33
C ARG A 314 -2.03 8.70 -16.27
N PHE A 315 -1.60 9.91 -15.88
CA PHE A 315 -0.68 10.70 -16.67
C PHE A 315 0.62 9.93 -16.91
N VAL A 316 1.24 9.40 -15.87
CA VAL A 316 2.51 8.67 -16.01
C VAL A 316 2.30 7.41 -16.88
N ILE A 317 1.29 6.60 -16.55
CA ILE A 317 1.07 5.32 -17.25
C ILE A 317 0.77 5.55 -18.73
N LYS A 318 -0.12 6.49 -19.06
CA LYS A 318 -0.46 6.78 -20.45
C LYS A 318 0.75 7.30 -21.24
N THR A 319 1.61 8.09 -20.60
CA THR A 319 2.86 8.54 -21.22
C THR A 319 3.76 7.34 -21.56
N VAL A 320 3.80 6.36 -20.67
CA VAL A 320 4.70 5.20 -20.77
C VAL A 320 4.19 4.17 -21.78
N VAL A 321 2.88 3.86 -21.78
CA VAL A 321 2.34 2.74 -22.58
C VAL A 321 1.52 3.18 -23.80
N GLY A 322 1.16 4.45 -23.87
CA GLY A 322 0.27 5.00 -24.91
C GLY A 322 -1.18 5.08 -24.41
N GLU A 323 -1.81 6.22 -24.64
CA GLU A 323 -3.19 6.44 -24.18
C GLU A 323 -4.15 5.39 -24.74
N GLU A 324 -3.98 5.02 -26.01
CA GLU A 324 -4.79 4.02 -26.70
C GLU A 324 -4.59 2.61 -26.14
N ASN A 325 -3.51 2.39 -25.38
CA ASN A 325 -3.16 1.09 -24.81
C ASN A 325 -3.50 1.00 -23.32
N PHE A 326 -4.08 2.05 -22.75
CA PHE A 326 -4.50 2.06 -21.35
C PHE A 326 -6.01 1.86 -21.26
N VAL A 327 -6.45 0.94 -20.37
CA VAL A 327 -7.87 0.65 -20.14
C VAL A 327 -8.14 0.75 -18.64
N ASP A 328 -9.03 1.65 -18.25
CA ASP A 328 -9.39 1.79 -16.84
C ASP A 328 -10.30 0.66 -16.36
N MET A 329 -10.16 0.29 -15.10
CA MET A 329 -11.14 -0.56 -14.43
C MET A 329 -12.41 0.26 -14.13
N VAL A 330 -13.55 -0.42 -13.99
CA VAL A 330 -14.80 0.27 -13.65
C VAL A 330 -15.39 -0.37 -12.38
N PRO A 331 -15.62 0.43 -11.32
CA PRO A 331 -15.21 1.83 -11.13
C PRO A 331 -13.72 1.98 -10.88
N CYS A 332 -13.21 3.20 -10.98
CA CYS A 332 -11.78 3.51 -10.82
C CYS A 332 -11.56 4.71 -9.89
N GLY A 333 -10.32 5.09 -9.70
CA GLY A 333 -9.93 6.23 -8.87
C GLY A 333 -10.41 6.07 -7.43
N VAL A 334 -10.99 7.12 -6.86
CA VAL A 334 -11.45 7.11 -5.47
C VAL A 334 -12.58 6.11 -5.23
N ASN A 335 -13.31 5.71 -6.29
CA ASN A 335 -14.42 4.76 -6.19
C ASN A 335 -14.02 3.31 -6.43
N ASN A 336 -12.76 3.08 -6.75
CA ASN A 336 -12.16 1.79 -7.02
C ASN A 336 -12.42 0.76 -5.90
N TYR A 337 -12.51 -0.51 -6.24
CA TYR A 337 -12.51 -1.58 -5.24
C TYR A 337 -11.09 -1.84 -4.75
N CYS A 338 -10.97 -2.11 -3.45
CA CYS A 338 -9.71 -2.54 -2.85
C CYS A 338 -9.29 -3.89 -3.44
N CYS A 339 -7.98 -4.12 -3.55
CA CYS A 339 -7.46 -5.40 -4.03
C CYS A 339 -7.75 -6.56 -3.08
N GLY A 340 -7.88 -6.26 -1.78
CA GLY A 340 -8.08 -7.28 -0.75
C GLY A 340 -6.84 -7.59 0.07
N GLY A 341 -5.67 -7.06 -0.30
CA GLY A 341 -4.41 -7.35 0.40
C GLY A 341 -4.03 -6.38 1.51
N GLY A 342 -4.83 -5.32 1.70
CA GLY A 342 -4.53 -4.29 2.71
C GLY A 342 -4.93 -4.67 4.13
N GLY A 343 -4.65 -3.75 5.08
CA GLY A 343 -5.08 -3.92 6.46
C GLY A 343 -4.46 -5.11 7.19
N GLY A 344 -3.34 -5.64 6.67
CA GLY A 344 -2.69 -6.82 7.23
C GLY A 344 -3.26 -8.14 6.69
N ALA A 345 -4.15 -8.10 5.71
CA ALA A 345 -4.85 -9.31 5.21
C ALA A 345 -3.89 -10.38 4.68
N LEU A 346 -2.77 -9.97 4.05
CA LEU A 346 -1.79 -10.94 3.53
C LEU A 346 -1.13 -11.76 4.64
N GLN A 347 -0.99 -11.20 5.85
CA GLN A 347 -0.41 -11.88 7.00
C GLN A 347 -1.45 -12.36 8.01
N GLY A 348 -2.74 -12.08 7.76
CA GLY A 348 -3.81 -12.28 8.74
C GLY A 348 -4.22 -13.73 8.98
N GLY A 349 -3.89 -14.64 8.08
CA GLY A 349 -4.26 -16.04 8.22
C GLY A 349 -5.69 -16.37 7.76
N PHE A 350 -6.37 -15.45 7.11
CA PHE A 350 -7.74 -15.62 6.60
C PHE A 350 -7.70 -15.69 5.06
N THR A 351 -6.97 -16.66 4.51
CA THR A 351 -6.68 -16.75 3.07
C THR A 351 -7.95 -16.90 2.23
N GLU A 352 -8.87 -17.76 2.66
CA GLU A 352 -10.11 -18.00 1.90
C GLU A 352 -10.96 -16.72 1.85
N GLU A 353 -11.12 -16.06 3.00
CA GLU A 353 -11.88 -14.81 3.08
C GLU A 353 -11.18 -13.70 2.27
N ARG A 354 -9.85 -13.63 2.33
CA ARG A 354 -9.07 -12.66 1.55
C ARG A 354 -9.26 -12.86 0.05
N ARG A 355 -9.26 -14.13 -0.39
CA ARG A 355 -9.49 -14.47 -1.80
C ARG A 355 -10.92 -14.15 -2.22
N ALA A 356 -11.90 -14.50 -1.38
CA ALA A 356 -13.30 -14.14 -1.64
C ALA A 356 -13.48 -12.62 -1.73
N TYR A 357 -12.84 -11.87 -0.82
CA TYR A 357 -12.82 -10.42 -0.86
C TYR A 357 -12.25 -9.91 -2.18
N GLY A 358 -11.13 -10.48 -2.63
CA GLY A 358 -10.42 -10.04 -3.83
C GLY A 358 -11.12 -10.39 -5.15
N LYS A 359 -12.13 -11.25 -5.12
CA LYS A 359 -12.81 -11.71 -6.35
C LYS A 359 -13.34 -10.53 -7.19
N VAL A 360 -13.91 -9.53 -6.56
CA VAL A 360 -14.44 -8.37 -7.29
C VAL A 360 -13.32 -7.63 -8.04
N LYS A 361 -12.13 -7.54 -7.43
CA LYS A 361 -10.98 -6.93 -8.10
C LYS A 361 -10.51 -7.80 -9.27
N PHE A 362 -10.42 -9.09 -9.07
CA PHE A 362 -10.09 -10.03 -10.16
C PHE A 362 -11.04 -9.82 -11.35
N ASP A 363 -12.36 -9.75 -11.09
CA ASP A 363 -13.35 -9.54 -12.14
C ASP A 363 -13.16 -8.19 -12.86
N GLN A 364 -12.80 -7.14 -12.10
CA GLN A 364 -12.50 -5.84 -12.72
C GLN A 364 -11.30 -5.94 -13.67
N VAL A 365 -10.23 -6.61 -13.25
CA VAL A 365 -9.04 -6.79 -14.10
C VAL A 365 -9.43 -7.55 -15.38
N MET A 366 -10.11 -8.68 -15.23
CA MET A 366 -10.51 -9.52 -16.38
C MET A 366 -11.40 -8.75 -17.34
N ALA A 367 -12.28 -7.89 -16.84
CA ALA A 367 -13.20 -7.09 -17.66
C ALA A 367 -12.47 -6.08 -18.55
N THR A 368 -11.26 -5.64 -18.17
CA THR A 368 -10.49 -4.70 -19.01
C THR A 368 -9.90 -5.37 -20.25
N GLY A 369 -9.67 -6.67 -20.22
CA GLY A 369 -8.94 -7.38 -21.27
C GLY A 369 -7.45 -7.06 -21.29
N ALA A 370 -6.94 -6.33 -20.29
CA ALA A 370 -5.53 -5.94 -20.25
C ALA A 370 -4.63 -7.15 -19.95
N LYS A 371 -3.47 -7.18 -20.59
CA LYS A 371 -2.43 -8.19 -20.33
C LYS A 371 -1.65 -7.90 -19.06
N TYR A 372 -1.57 -6.62 -18.68
CA TYR A 372 -0.74 -6.17 -17.57
C TYR A 372 -1.51 -5.25 -16.63
N VAL A 373 -1.32 -5.47 -15.34
CA VAL A 373 -1.86 -4.61 -14.27
C VAL A 373 -0.69 -3.87 -13.64
N ILE A 374 -0.67 -2.56 -13.76
CA ILE A 374 0.30 -1.73 -13.01
C ILE A 374 -0.24 -1.64 -11.57
N ALA A 375 0.55 -2.12 -10.61
CA ALA A 375 0.14 -2.12 -9.21
C ALA A 375 1.21 -1.43 -8.34
N PRO A 376 1.18 -0.09 -8.26
CA PRO A 376 2.18 0.65 -7.49
C PRO A 376 1.90 0.58 -5.98
N CYS A 377 1.87 -0.62 -5.44
CA CYS A 377 1.71 -0.91 -4.02
C CYS A 377 1.95 -2.40 -3.82
N HIS A 378 2.94 -2.78 -3.02
CA HIS A 378 3.31 -4.19 -2.83
C HIS A 378 2.18 -5.08 -2.38
N ASN A 379 1.34 -4.62 -1.47
CA ASN A 379 0.20 -5.43 -1.03
C ASN A 379 -0.77 -5.67 -2.19
N CYS A 380 -0.98 -4.65 -3.04
CA CYS A 380 -1.82 -4.81 -4.23
C CYS A 380 -1.17 -5.76 -5.24
N HIS A 381 0.14 -5.62 -5.45
CA HIS A 381 0.91 -6.45 -6.37
C HIS A 381 0.72 -7.93 -6.00
N ALA A 382 1.12 -8.29 -4.78
CA ALA A 382 1.04 -9.68 -4.30
C ALA A 382 -0.40 -10.22 -4.32
N GLN A 383 -1.36 -9.40 -3.93
CA GLN A 383 -2.76 -9.82 -3.87
C GLN A 383 -3.33 -10.07 -5.27
N ILE A 384 -3.05 -9.18 -6.23
CA ILE A 384 -3.60 -9.32 -7.59
C ILE A 384 -2.96 -10.52 -8.30
N GLU A 385 -1.67 -10.79 -8.04
CA GLU A 385 -1.00 -12.00 -8.52
C GLU A 385 -1.67 -13.26 -7.96
N ASP A 386 -1.90 -13.28 -6.64
CA ASP A 386 -2.56 -14.43 -6.00
C ASP A 386 -3.97 -14.65 -6.58
N MET A 387 -4.70 -13.55 -6.86
CA MET A 387 -6.02 -13.66 -7.49
C MET A 387 -5.92 -14.22 -8.90
N GLY A 388 -4.94 -13.78 -9.68
CA GLY A 388 -4.70 -14.31 -11.02
C GLY A 388 -4.43 -15.81 -10.98
N SER A 389 -3.52 -16.23 -10.10
CA SER A 389 -3.18 -17.65 -9.91
C SER A 389 -4.37 -18.48 -9.44
N HIS A 390 -5.10 -17.96 -8.45
CA HIS A 390 -6.20 -18.68 -7.81
C HIS A 390 -7.43 -18.84 -8.75
N TYR A 391 -7.77 -17.78 -9.48
CA TYR A 391 -8.97 -17.74 -10.32
C TYR A 391 -8.70 -17.97 -11.81
N GLY A 392 -7.45 -18.27 -12.19
CA GLY A 392 -7.08 -18.57 -13.57
C GLY A 392 -7.03 -17.34 -14.48
N GLY A 393 -6.56 -16.22 -13.98
CA GLY A 393 -6.37 -15.02 -14.79
C GLY A 393 -5.15 -15.13 -15.70
N ARG A 394 -5.22 -14.48 -16.85
CA ARG A 394 -4.13 -14.48 -17.85
C ARG A 394 -3.51 -13.08 -17.97
N TYR A 395 -3.19 -12.48 -16.84
CA TYR A 395 -2.54 -11.18 -16.77
C TYR A 395 -1.29 -11.28 -15.89
N HIS A 396 -0.42 -10.32 -16.04
CA HIS A 396 0.78 -10.17 -15.21
C HIS A 396 0.69 -8.86 -14.44
N VAL A 397 1.38 -8.77 -13.31
CA VAL A 397 1.37 -7.58 -12.45
C VAL A 397 2.79 -6.96 -12.47
N LEU A 398 2.87 -5.65 -12.64
CA LEU A 398 4.14 -4.92 -12.72
C LEU A 398 4.13 -3.71 -11.81
N HIS A 399 5.32 -3.34 -11.35
CA HIS A 399 5.53 -2.02 -10.75
C HIS A 399 5.63 -0.95 -11.83
N LEU A 400 5.30 0.27 -11.46
CA LEU A 400 5.36 1.40 -12.39
C LEU A 400 6.80 1.68 -12.82
N TRP A 401 7.75 1.63 -11.87
CA TRP A 401 9.17 1.83 -12.19
C TRP A 401 9.69 0.83 -13.22
N THR A 402 9.23 -0.41 -13.18
CA THR A 402 9.69 -1.44 -14.12
C THR A 402 9.28 -1.11 -15.56
N ILE A 403 8.00 -0.75 -15.76
CA ILE A 403 7.52 -0.42 -17.10
C ILE A 403 8.10 0.92 -17.59
N MET A 404 8.38 1.85 -16.69
CA MET A 404 9.05 3.10 -17.04
C MET A 404 10.47 2.82 -17.57
N CYS A 405 11.22 1.96 -16.89
CA CYS A 405 12.57 1.60 -17.33
C CYS A 405 12.56 0.79 -18.63
N LEU A 406 11.54 -0.07 -18.81
CA LEU A 406 11.34 -0.75 -20.11
C LEU A 406 11.17 0.28 -21.22
N ALA A 407 10.29 1.25 -21.03
CA ALA A 407 9.98 2.29 -22.01
C ALA A 407 11.22 3.14 -22.36
N MET A 408 12.13 3.30 -21.40
CA MET A 408 13.36 4.07 -21.60
C MET A 408 14.51 3.20 -22.15
N GLY A 409 14.31 1.88 -22.28
CA GLY A 409 15.34 0.97 -22.79
C GLY A 409 16.50 0.77 -21.83
N ILE A 410 16.26 0.85 -20.53
CA ILE A 410 17.33 0.79 -19.52
C ILE A 410 17.19 -0.36 -18.53
N LEU A 411 16.26 -1.31 -18.74
CA LEU A 411 16.18 -2.49 -17.89
C LEU A 411 17.43 -3.36 -18.04
N GLY A 412 17.96 -3.81 -16.91
CA GLY A 412 19.06 -4.79 -16.91
C GLY A 412 18.53 -6.20 -17.10
N GLU A 413 19.44 -7.14 -17.30
CA GLU A 413 19.10 -8.55 -17.56
C GLU A 413 18.30 -9.15 -16.41
N ASN A 414 18.73 -8.91 -15.14
CA ASN A 414 18.05 -9.46 -13.97
C ASN A 414 16.64 -8.86 -13.80
N GLU A 415 16.53 -7.56 -14.05
CA GLU A 415 15.25 -6.85 -13.92
C GLU A 415 14.19 -7.34 -14.91
N ARG A 416 14.61 -7.83 -16.08
CA ARG A 416 13.70 -8.34 -17.10
C ARG A 416 12.92 -9.56 -16.62
N SER A 417 13.43 -10.28 -15.63
CA SER A 417 12.73 -11.44 -15.08
C SER A 417 11.36 -11.07 -14.49
N TYR A 418 11.17 -9.80 -14.12
CA TYR A 418 9.91 -9.33 -13.53
C TYR A 418 8.88 -8.87 -14.57
N LEU A 419 9.24 -8.89 -15.87
CA LEU A 419 8.32 -8.50 -16.94
C LEU A 419 7.24 -9.54 -17.24
N GLY A 420 7.48 -10.77 -16.86
CA GLY A 420 6.59 -11.86 -17.23
C GLY A 420 6.85 -12.33 -18.67
N PRO A 421 6.34 -13.51 -19.03
CA PRO A 421 6.71 -14.13 -20.31
C PRO A 421 6.21 -13.39 -21.57
N ASP A 422 5.09 -12.66 -21.45
CA ASP A 422 4.55 -11.98 -22.63
C ASP A 422 5.48 -10.84 -23.12
N LEU A 423 5.90 -9.95 -22.20
CA LEU A 423 6.82 -8.86 -22.59
C LEU A 423 8.19 -9.42 -22.96
N ALA A 424 8.68 -10.42 -22.22
CA ALA A 424 9.95 -11.06 -22.54
C ALA A 424 9.96 -11.66 -23.96
N SER A 425 8.81 -12.17 -24.42
CA SER A 425 8.70 -12.80 -25.76
C SER A 425 8.87 -11.79 -26.90
N TYR A 426 8.69 -10.49 -26.65
CA TYR A 426 8.87 -9.44 -27.66
C TYR A 426 10.32 -8.97 -27.76
N GLY A 427 11.24 -9.50 -26.95
CA GLY A 427 12.63 -9.10 -26.95
C GLY A 427 12.89 -7.74 -26.33
N LEU A 428 12.03 -7.30 -25.46
CA LEU A 428 12.11 -5.96 -24.85
C LEU A 428 13.02 -5.94 -23.62
#